data_9ab8a3177b7d0d029c00ce4424220b24
#
_entry.id   9ab8a3177b7d0d029c00ce4424220b24
#
_cell.length_a   1.000
_cell.length_b   1.000
_cell.length_c   1.000
_cell.angle_alpha   90.00
_cell.angle_beta   90.00
_cell.angle_gamma   90.00
#
_symmetry.space_group_name_H-M   'P 1'
#
loop_
_entity.id
_entity.type
_entity.pdbx_description
1 polymer ?
#
loop_
_entity_poly.entity_id
_entity_poly.type
_entity_poly.pdbx_seq_one_letter_code
_entity_poly.pdbx_strand_id
1 'polypeptide(L)'
;YTPRIVSVTSPTQEGSKAVRIEGKTYLYQDIPVTGGQCYQLKMYVNAPAHEVKWRSWCTWMKGSKNLPSDALHSPSYQYETSGYIDAYAGKVFRAPADATKLRVEIRNYMDPVEGKGLYVDAIRVEAVD
;
A
#
# COMPACT_ATOMS: atom_id res chain seq x y z
N TYR A 1 3.28 -23.96 -1.71
CA TYR A 1 3.04 -22.90 -2.69
C TYR A 1 3.92 -21.70 -2.38
N THR A 2 4.59 -21.16 -3.38
CA THR A 2 5.54 -20.05 -3.23
C THR A 2 4.81 -18.71 -3.22
N PRO A 3 5.16 -17.77 -2.34
CA PRO A 3 4.62 -16.41 -2.38
C PRO A 3 4.84 -15.75 -3.74
N ARG A 4 3.84 -15.04 -4.25
CA ARG A 4 3.95 -14.34 -5.53
C ARG A 4 2.98 -13.17 -5.64
N ILE A 5 3.22 -12.32 -6.62
CA ILE A 5 2.37 -11.17 -6.96
C ILE A 5 1.81 -11.41 -8.36
N VAL A 6 0.48 -11.34 -8.50
CA VAL A 6 -0.24 -11.69 -9.72
C VAL A 6 -1.10 -10.52 -10.15
N SER A 7 -1.02 -10.14 -11.44
CA SER A 7 -1.98 -9.21 -12.04
C SER A 7 -3.31 -9.93 -12.27
N VAL A 8 -4.41 -9.31 -11.87
CA VAL A 8 -5.75 -9.87 -12.00
C VAL A 8 -6.70 -8.87 -12.63
N THR A 9 -7.79 -9.39 -13.22
CA THR A 9 -8.83 -8.56 -13.83
C THR A 9 -10.07 -8.42 -12.94
N SER A 10 -10.11 -9.16 -11.84
CA SER A 10 -11.22 -9.13 -10.87
C SER A 10 -10.75 -9.71 -9.53
N PRO A 11 -11.17 -9.17 -8.38
CA PRO A 11 -11.92 -7.93 -8.25
C PRO A 11 -11.03 -6.69 -8.49
N THR A 12 -11.62 -5.61 -9.01
CA THR A 12 -10.92 -4.33 -9.20
C THR A 12 -11.69 -3.19 -8.55
N GLN A 13 -10.97 -2.17 -8.09
CA GLN A 13 -11.56 -0.93 -7.57
C GLN A 13 -11.72 0.09 -8.70
N GLU A 14 -10.67 0.23 -9.52
CA GLU A 14 -10.65 1.14 -10.66
C GLU A 14 -10.05 0.44 -11.88
N GLY A 15 -10.60 0.75 -13.06
CA GLY A 15 -10.11 0.18 -14.30
C GLY A 15 -10.32 -1.33 -14.39
N SER A 16 -9.47 -1.98 -15.18
CA SER A 16 -9.63 -3.40 -15.53
C SER A 16 -8.60 -4.32 -14.89
N LYS A 17 -7.68 -3.79 -14.08
CA LYS A 17 -6.60 -4.58 -13.48
C LYS A 17 -6.33 -4.17 -12.05
N ALA A 18 -6.01 -5.15 -11.23
CA ALA A 18 -5.52 -5.00 -9.87
C ALA A 18 -4.39 -6.00 -9.65
N VAL A 19 -3.83 -6.02 -8.46
CA VAL A 19 -2.75 -6.94 -8.08
C VAL A 19 -3.23 -7.79 -6.93
N ARG A 20 -2.97 -9.10 -6.99
CA ARG A 20 -3.18 -10.04 -5.88
C ARG A 20 -1.82 -10.43 -5.32
N ILE A 21 -1.65 -10.22 -4.01
CA ILE A 21 -0.45 -10.62 -3.28
C ILE A 21 -0.75 -11.94 -2.59
N GLU A 22 -0.11 -13.03 -3.04
CA GLU A 22 -0.30 -14.37 -2.50
C GLU A 22 0.89 -14.73 -1.61
N GLY A 23 0.61 -14.92 -0.31
CA GLY A 23 1.62 -15.32 0.65
C GLY A 23 2.38 -14.18 1.31
N LYS A 24 3.35 -14.57 2.16
CA LYS A 24 4.16 -13.65 2.96
C LYS A 24 5.15 -12.90 2.09
N THR A 25 4.69 -11.84 1.47
CA THR A 25 5.51 -10.99 0.61
C THR A 25 4.97 -9.55 0.66
N TYR A 26 5.64 -8.67 -0.04
CA TYR A 26 5.23 -7.26 -0.08
C TYR A 26 5.35 -6.71 -1.50
N LEU A 27 4.53 -5.71 -1.76
CA LEU A 27 4.55 -4.91 -2.97
C LEU A 27 4.93 -3.49 -2.58
N TYR A 28 5.84 -2.85 -3.32
CA TYR A 28 6.10 -1.44 -3.11
C TYR A 28 6.23 -0.69 -4.44
N GLN A 29 6.01 0.61 -4.35
CA GLN A 29 6.19 1.54 -5.45
C GLN A 29 6.84 2.80 -4.90
N ASP A 30 7.89 3.28 -5.58
CA ASP A 30 8.54 4.54 -5.25
C ASP A 30 7.95 5.66 -6.09
N ILE A 31 7.45 6.70 -5.44
CA ILE A 31 6.76 7.82 -6.08
C ILE A 31 7.56 9.09 -5.82
N PRO A 32 8.00 9.83 -6.87
CA PRO A 32 8.71 11.09 -6.68
C PRO A 32 7.86 12.10 -5.93
N VAL A 33 8.46 12.80 -4.97
CA VAL A 33 7.80 13.85 -4.20
C VAL A 33 8.72 15.05 -4.05
N THR A 34 8.13 16.18 -3.66
CA THR A 34 8.86 17.41 -3.34
C THR A 34 8.85 17.62 -1.83
N GLY A 35 10.02 17.80 -1.24
CA GLY A 35 10.14 18.08 0.19
C GLY A 35 9.35 19.31 0.61
N GLY A 36 8.68 19.23 1.75
CA GLY A 36 7.84 20.28 2.28
C GLY A 36 6.43 20.36 1.71
N GLN A 37 6.14 19.67 0.61
CA GLN A 37 4.82 19.63 -0.01
C GLN A 37 3.90 18.67 0.76
N CYS A 38 2.60 19.00 0.83
CA CYS A 38 1.57 18.09 1.36
C CYS A 38 1.05 17.18 0.27
N TYR A 39 0.79 15.94 0.65
CA TYR A 39 0.28 14.90 -0.25
C TYR A 39 -0.89 14.16 0.37
N GLN A 40 -1.89 13.87 -0.45
CA GLN A 40 -2.96 12.95 -0.09
C GLN A 40 -2.57 11.55 -0.57
N LEU A 41 -2.66 10.59 0.33
CA LEU A 41 -2.30 9.20 0.04
C LEU A 41 -3.58 8.36 -0.03
N LYS A 42 -3.70 7.59 -1.11
CA LYS A 42 -4.79 6.63 -1.31
C LYS A 42 -4.23 5.27 -1.68
N MET A 43 -4.78 4.23 -1.08
CA MET A 43 -4.44 2.85 -1.39
C MET A 43 -5.67 2.00 -1.13
N TYR A 44 -6.24 1.43 -2.18
CA TYR A 44 -7.40 0.56 -2.05
C TYR A 44 -6.99 -0.88 -1.84
N VAL A 45 -7.48 -1.48 -0.77
CA VAL A 45 -7.13 -2.83 -0.33
C VAL A 45 -8.40 -3.64 -0.14
N ASN A 46 -8.40 -4.86 -0.67
CA ASN A 46 -9.46 -5.84 -0.48
C ASN A 46 -8.87 -7.11 0.10
N ALA A 47 -9.25 -7.44 1.32
CA ALA A 47 -8.81 -8.63 2.04
C ALA A 47 -10.03 -9.54 2.26
N PRO A 48 -10.40 -10.38 1.25
CA PRO A 48 -11.65 -11.11 1.28
C PRO A 48 -11.68 -12.31 2.23
N ALA A 49 -10.52 -12.80 2.66
CA ALA A 49 -10.44 -13.97 3.54
C ALA A 49 -10.04 -13.55 4.95
N HIS A 50 -10.69 -14.10 5.95
CA HIS A 50 -10.44 -13.75 7.35
C HIS A 50 -9.06 -14.18 7.85
N GLU A 51 -8.35 -15.07 7.14
CA GLU A 51 -6.96 -15.42 7.45
C GLU A 51 -5.98 -14.37 6.94
N VAL A 52 -6.41 -13.43 6.12
CA VAL A 52 -5.52 -12.38 5.61
C VAL A 52 -5.12 -11.46 6.74
N LYS A 53 -3.82 -11.26 6.87
CA LYS A 53 -3.23 -10.33 7.82
C LYS A 53 -2.28 -9.45 7.04
N TRP A 54 -2.50 -8.15 7.06
CA TRP A 54 -1.74 -7.22 6.23
C TRP A 54 -1.40 -5.94 6.98
N ARG A 55 -0.48 -5.17 6.41
CA ARG A 55 -0.08 -3.89 6.95
C ARG A 55 0.44 -2.99 5.83
N SER A 56 0.11 -1.72 5.88
CA SER A 56 0.77 -0.73 5.03
C SER A 56 2.03 -0.22 5.73
N TRP A 57 3.08 0.05 4.94
CA TRP A 57 4.35 0.54 5.47
C TRP A 57 4.95 1.51 4.48
N CYS A 58 4.63 2.79 4.64
CA CYS A 58 5.09 3.82 3.73
C CYS A 58 6.23 4.61 4.36
N THR A 59 7.23 4.97 3.56
CA THR A 59 8.45 5.59 4.05
C THR A 59 8.87 6.75 3.16
N TRP A 60 9.05 7.92 3.76
CA TRP A 60 9.70 9.03 3.09
C TRP A 60 11.18 8.73 2.92
N MET A 61 11.73 9.04 1.75
CA MET A 61 13.11 8.74 1.44
C MET A 61 13.81 9.95 0.81
N LYS A 62 15.11 10.06 1.07
CA LYS A 62 16.03 10.93 0.36
C LYS A 62 16.96 10.03 -0.46
N GLY A 63 16.73 9.94 -1.77
CA GLY A 63 17.40 8.94 -2.60
C GLY A 63 17.12 7.54 -2.08
N SER A 64 18.14 6.79 -1.73
CA SER A 64 18.02 5.43 -1.17
C SER A 64 17.96 5.40 0.36
N LYS A 65 18.02 6.57 1.02
CA LYS A 65 18.06 6.66 2.49
C LYS A 65 16.64 6.89 3.03
N ASN A 66 16.25 6.09 4.02
CA ASN A 66 15.01 6.28 4.74
C ASN A 66 15.09 7.50 5.65
N LEU A 67 14.04 8.32 5.63
CA LEU A 67 13.90 9.45 6.56
C LEU A 67 13.02 9.04 7.73
N PRO A 68 13.30 9.55 8.95
CA PRO A 68 12.46 9.26 10.10
C PRO A 68 11.03 9.75 9.88
N SER A 69 10.06 8.85 9.99
CA SER A 69 8.63 9.20 10.00
C SER A 69 7.84 7.99 10.44
N ASP A 70 6.96 8.15 11.40
CA ASP A 70 6.10 7.08 11.91
C ASP A 70 4.63 7.27 11.52
N ALA A 71 4.28 8.40 10.94
CA ALA A 71 2.89 8.75 10.69
C ALA A 71 2.24 8.01 9.51
N LEU A 72 3.05 7.35 8.67
CA LEU A 72 2.58 6.73 7.42
C LEU A 72 2.37 5.23 7.50
N HIS A 73 2.59 4.64 8.65
CA HIS A 73 2.36 3.21 8.82
C HIS A 73 0.96 2.97 9.37
N SER A 74 0.33 1.88 8.98
CA SER A 74 -0.86 1.45 9.71
C SER A 74 -0.44 1.13 11.16
N PRO A 75 -1.23 1.54 12.17
CA PRO A 75 -0.82 1.45 13.57
C PRO A 75 -0.64 0.02 14.06
N SER A 76 -1.31 -0.93 13.42
CA SER A 76 -1.24 -2.34 13.77
C SER A 76 -1.54 -3.18 12.55
N TYR A 77 -1.51 -4.50 12.70
CA TYR A 77 -1.95 -5.41 11.66
C TYR A 77 -3.43 -5.19 11.35
N GLN A 78 -3.77 -5.28 10.08
CA GLN A 78 -5.11 -5.20 9.57
C GLN A 78 -5.56 -6.58 9.09
N TYR A 79 -6.85 -6.79 8.99
CA TYR A 79 -7.43 -8.09 8.69
C TYR A 79 -8.45 -8.00 7.56
N GLU A 80 -9.46 -8.86 7.57
CA GLU A 80 -10.50 -8.93 6.55
C GLU A 80 -11.19 -7.58 6.34
N THR A 81 -11.46 -7.26 5.07
CA THR A 81 -12.25 -6.09 4.69
C THR A 81 -13.53 -6.54 3.98
N SER A 82 -14.54 -5.68 3.97
CA SER A 82 -15.76 -5.89 3.19
C SER A 82 -15.59 -5.17 1.84
N GLY A 83 -15.02 -5.89 0.86
CA GLY A 83 -14.65 -5.30 -0.43
C GLY A 83 -13.42 -4.40 -0.31
N TYR A 84 -13.24 -3.51 -1.30
CA TYR A 84 -12.14 -2.56 -1.27
C TYR A 84 -12.39 -1.44 -0.27
N ILE A 85 -11.36 -1.10 0.51
CA ILE A 85 -11.35 0.08 1.38
C ILE A 85 -10.15 0.94 1.02
N ASP A 86 -10.25 2.26 1.26
CA ASP A 86 -9.08 3.13 1.20
C ASP A 86 -8.33 3.03 2.53
N ALA A 87 -7.14 2.41 2.49
CA ALA A 87 -6.35 2.16 3.69
C ALA A 87 -5.90 3.43 4.43
N TYR A 88 -5.88 4.56 3.75
CA TYR A 88 -5.49 5.85 4.34
C TYR A 88 -6.66 6.82 4.54
N ALA A 89 -7.87 6.44 4.11
CA ALA A 89 -9.08 7.24 4.28
C ALA A 89 -8.92 8.70 3.82
N GLY A 90 -8.12 8.93 2.77
CA GLY A 90 -7.88 10.26 2.22
C GLY A 90 -7.01 11.17 3.08
N LYS A 91 -6.26 10.65 4.04
CA LYS A 91 -5.38 11.44 4.90
C LYS A 91 -4.32 12.20 4.11
N VAL A 92 -3.98 13.39 4.61
CA VAL A 92 -2.96 14.26 4.04
C VAL A 92 -1.73 14.28 4.95
N PHE A 93 -0.57 14.16 4.34
CA PHE A 93 0.71 14.16 5.05
C PHE A 93 1.65 15.17 4.40
N ARG A 94 2.48 15.84 5.23
CA ARG A 94 3.52 16.74 4.73
C ARG A 94 4.83 15.97 4.59
N ALA A 95 5.43 16.04 3.39
CA ALA A 95 6.75 15.46 3.16
C ALA A 95 7.81 16.21 3.98
N PRO A 96 8.76 15.49 4.60
CA PRO A 96 9.94 16.12 5.20
C PRO A 96 10.65 17.00 4.18
N ALA A 97 11.32 18.07 4.64
CA ALA A 97 11.99 19.03 3.75
C ALA A 97 13.00 18.37 2.81
N ASP A 98 13.64 17.27 3.25
CA ASP A 98 14.66 16.57 2.47
C ASP A 98 14.11 15.44 1.61
N ALA A 99 12.82 15.14 1.67
CA ALA A 99 12.25 14.01 0.94
C ALA A 99 12.32 14.20 -0.57
N THR A 100 12.72 13.16 -1.27
CA THR A 100 12.75 13.11 -2.74
C THR A 100 11.79 12.07 -3.31
N LYS A 101 11.38 11.11 -2.49
CA LYS A 101 10.38 10.11 -2.89
C LYS A 101 9.65 9.55 -1.67
N LEU A 102 8.48 8.99 -1.93
CA LEU A 102 7.69 8.21 -0.98
C LEU A 102 7.65 6.77 -1.47
N ARG A 103 8.13 5.84 -0.64
CA ARG A 103 7.94 4.42 -0.89
C ARG A 103 6.61 4.01 -0.28
N VAL A 104 5.67 3.63 -1.12
CA VAL A 104 4.37 3.12 -0.71
C VAL A 104 4.45 1.60 -0.73
N GLU A 105 4.33 0.98 0.44
CA GLU A 105 4.51 -0.46 0.59
C GLU A 105 3.30 -1.08 1.28
N ILE A 106 2.91 -2.27 0.81
CA ILE A 106 1.89 -3.09 1.45
C ILE A 106 2.44 -4.49 1.64
N ARG A 107 2.25 -5.04 2.83
CA ARG A 107 2.77 -6.33 3.25
C ARG A 107 1.63 -7.28 3.55
N ASN A 108 1.74 -8.51 3.02
CA ASN A 108 0.84 -9.61 3.34
C ASN A 108 1.57 -10.62 4.23
N TYR A 109 0.93 -11.03 5.31
CA TYR A 109 1.48 -12.00 6.27
C TYR A 109 0.75 -13.34 6.25
N MET A 110 -0.17 -13.50 5.32
CA MET A 110 -0.91 -14.75 5.12
C MET A 110 0.01 -15.82 4.52
N ASP A 111 -0.17 -17.07 4.91
CA ASP A 111 0.52 -18.19 4.27
C ASP A 111 0.07 -18.29 2.80
N PRO A 112 0.99 -18.65 1.87
CA PRO A 112 0.65 -18.67 0.45
C PRO A 112 -0.35 -19.76 0.12
N VAL A 113 -1.44 -19.35 -0.55
CA VAL A 113 -2.47 -20.26 -1.09
C VAL A 113 -2.79 -19.80 -2.50
N GLU A 114 -2.72 -20.70 -3.46
CA GLU A 114 -3.00 -20.37 -4.85
C GLU A 114 -4.40 -19.75 -5.01
N GLY A 115 -4.46 -18.64 -5.72
CA GLY A 115 -5.69 -17.93 -6.00
C GLY A 115 -6.28 -17.14 -4.84
N LYS A 116 -5.61 -17.14 -3.67
CA LYS A 116 -6.07 -16.42 -2.48
C LYS A 116 -5.02 -15.43 -2.01
N GLY A 117 -5.44 -14.26 -1.62
CA GLY A 117 -4.51 -13.26 -1.13
C GLY A 117 -5.15 -11.91 -0.87
N LEU A 118 -4.28 -10.92 -0.83
CA LEU A 118 -4.63 -9.53 -0.63
C LEU A 118 -4.68 -8.84 -1.98
N TYR A 119 -5.77 -8.15 -2.27
CA TYR A 119 -5.90 -7.39 -3.50
C TYR A 119 -5.58 -5.92 -3.26
N VAL A 120 -4.81 -5.33 -4.15
CA VAL A 120 -4.39 -3.93 -4.08
C VAL A 120 -4.68 -3.25 -5.40
N ASP A 121 -5.25 -2.04 -5.35
CA ASP A 121 -5.57 -1.27 -6.54
C ASP A 121 -5.51 0.23 -6.24
N ALA A 122 -5.39 1.02 -7.29
CA ALA A 122 -5.51 2.49 -7.24
C ALA A 122 -4.64 3.15 -6.17
N ILE A 123 -3.35 2.79 -6.12
CA ILE A 123 -2.39 3.50 -5.27
C ILE A 123 -2.12 4.87 -5.87
N ARG A 124 -2.35 5.93 -5.09
CA ARG A 124 -2.16 7.32 -5.53
C ARG A 124 -1.52 8.16 -4.45
N VAL A 125 -0.61 9.01 -4.89
CA VAL A 125 -0.02 10.06 -4.05
C VAL A 125 -0.19 11.37 -4.82
N GLU A 126 -1.06 12.25 -4.33
CA GLU A 126 -1.42 13.47 -5.03
C GLU A 126 -1.04 14.69 -4.20
N ALA A 127 -0.34 15.65 -4.83
CA ALA A 127 -0.01 16.91 -4.17
C ALA A 127 -1.29 17.69 -3.86
N VAL A 128 -1.36 18.27 -2.67
CA VAL A 128 -2.47 19.10 -2.24
C VAL A 128 -1.94 20.42 -1.66
N ASP A 129 -2.74 21.45 -1.82
CA ASP A 129 -2.37 22.79 -1.32
C ASP A 129 -2.52 22.94 0.20
#